data_26dabca6b7274b19535b43965b329459
#
_entry.id   26dabca6b7274b19535b43965b329459
#
_cell.length_a   1.000
_cell.length_b   1.000
_cell.length_c   1.000
_cell.angle_alpha   90.00
_cell.angle_beta   90.00
_cell.angle_gamma   90.00
#
_symmetry.space_group_name_H-M   'P 1'
#
loop_
_entity.id
_entity.type
_entity.pdbx_description
1 polymer ?
#
loop_
_entity_poly.entity_id
_entity_poly.type
_entity_poly.pdbx_seq_one_letter_code
_entity_poly.pdbx_strand_id
1 'polypeptide(L)'
;MERTETPVLWRKLPVIEIAVPVATAPAPTLQIQNVMNELPKEQQDQTRKLMRAAFRLSTAEEGEKRLEQIARQLEHDYSSAARSLREGLKEMFTLQRMKIPASLHKCLATTNLIESPHSGIRKRTRNVCRWRDVDMVERWAASAWLLTEKNFRRIDGHKELWTLAALLGREIPSSKNQKVA
;
A
#
# COMPACT_ATOMS: atom_id res chain seq x y z
N MET A 1 -11.86 -38.52 14.44
CA MET A 1 -10.76 -37.95 13.66
C MET A 1 -10.83 -36.46 13.89
N GLU A 2 -10.18 -36.00 14.96
CA GLU A 2 -10.16 -34.60 15.37
C GLU A 2 -9.40 -33.77 14.30
N ARG A 3 -10.07 -32.79 13.73
CA ARG A 3 -9.40 -31.77 12.92
C ARG A 3 -8.51 -30.97 13.87
N THR A 4 -7.22 -31.23 13.84
CA THR A 4 -6.24 -30.34 14.46
C THR A 4 -6.40 -28.97 13.82
N GLU A 5 -6.95 -28.02 14.57
CA GLU A 5 -6.99 -26.62 14.20
C GLU A 5 -5.55 -26.16 13.94
N THR A 6 -5.24 -25.95 12.69
CA THR A 6 -3.99 -25.31 12.30
C THR A 6 -3.91 -23.96 13.01
N PRO A 7 -2.87 -23.67 13.77
CA PRO A 7 -2.75 -22.38 14.44
C PRO A 7 -2.72 -21.29 13.37
N VAL A 8 -3.76 -20.47 13.36
CA VAL A 8 -3.97 -19.37 12.42
C VAL A 8 -3.03 -18.24 12.78
N LEU A 9 -1.73 -18.43 12.52
CA LEU A 9 -0.68 -17.45 12.81
C LEU A 9 -0.86 -16.16 11.99
N TRP A 10 -1.48 -16.22 10.82
CA TRP A 10 -1.75 -15.05 9.99
C TRP A 10 -2.85 -14.13 10.55
N ARG A 11 -3.69 -14.58 11.49
CA ARG A 11 -4.60 -13.70 12.26
C ARG A 11 -3.86 -12.70 13.17
N LYS A 12 -2.57 -12.90 13.40
CA LYS A 12 -1.73 -11.99 14.20
C LYS A 12 -0.99 -10.91 13.40
N LEU A 13 -1.23 -10.81 12.09
CA LEU A 13 -0.62 -9.77 11.27
C LEU A 13 -1.62 -8.63 11.00
N PRO A 14 -1.82 -7.68 11.96
CA PRO A 14 -2.73 -6.55 11.74
C PRO A 14 -2.31 -5.69 10.55
N VAL A 15 -1.04 -5.76 10.13
CA VAL A 15 -0.49 -4.95 9.04
C VAL A 15 -1.06 -5.32 7.68
N ILE A 16 -1.32 -6.60 7.39
CA ILE A 16 -1.86 -7.02 6.09
C ILE A 16 -3.34 -6.66 5.99
N GLU A 17 -4.12 -6.86 7.04
CA GLU A 17 -5.53 -6.49 7.08
C GLU A 17 -5.74 -4.96 7.08
N ILE A 18 -4.79 -4.20 7.63
CA ILE A 18 -4.79 -2.74 7.66
C ILE A 18 -4.37 -2.17 6.30
N ALA A 19 -3.46 -2.82 5.59
CA ALA A 19 -2.99 -2.36 4.29
C ALA A 19 -4.04 -2.47 3.19
N VAL A 20 -5.00 -3.40 3.28
CA VAL A 20 -6.01 -3.63 2.24
C VAL A 20 -6.89 -2.41 1.96
N PRO A 21 -7.49 -1.71 2.94
CA PRO A 21 -8.31 -0.51 2.67
C PRO A 21 -7.50 0.67 2.15
N VAL A 22 -6.23 0.79 2.55
CA VAL A 22 -5.33 1.85 2.10
C VAL A 22 -4.74 1.52 0.73
N ALA A 23 -4.56 0.25 0.42
CA ALA A 23 -4.03 -0.22 -0.87
C ALA A 23 -5.06 -0.16 -2.02
N THR A 24 -6.34 0.01 -1.73
CA THR A 24 -7.38 0.27 -2.75
C THR A 24 -7.35 1.72 -3.25
N ALA A 25 -6.77 2.65 -2.48
CA ALA A 25 -6.50 3.98 -2.98
C ALA A 25 -5.29 3.94 -3.94
N PRO A 26 -5.34 4.58 -5.11
CA PRO A 26 -4.20 4.63 -6.00
C PRO A 26 -3.01 5.25 -5.27
N ALA A 27 -1.92 4.50 -5.15
CA ALA A 27 -0.72 5.00 -4.51
C ALA A 27 -0.23 6.25 -5.26
N PRO A 28 0.11 7.36 -4.59
CA PRO A 28 0.59 8.58 -5.23
C PRO A 28 1.73 8.33 -6.23
N THR A 29 2.59 7.37 -5.94
CA THR A 29 3.69 6.97 -6.83
C THR A 29 3.19 6.35 -8.14
N LEU A 30 2.17 5.50 -8.08
CA LEU A 30 1.58 4.86 -9.25
C LEU A 30 0.86 5.90 -10.11
N GLN A 31 0.12 6.80 -9.48
CA GLN A 31 -0.59 7.87 -10.20
C GLN A 31 0.38 8.83 -10.90
N ILE A 32 1.49 9.21 -10.23
CA ILE A 32 2.54 9.97 -10.88
C ILE A 32 3.05 9.23 -12.13
N GLN A 33 3.28 7.92 -12.04
CA GLN A 33 3.74 7.14 -13.18
C GLN A 33 2.72 7.09 -14.32
N ASN A 34 1.44 6.94 -14.01
CA ASN A 34 0.37 6.95 -15.01
C ASN A 34 0.34 8.29 -15.78
N VAL A 35 0.39 9.41 -15.06
CA VAL A 35 0.45 10.75 -15.69
C VAL A 35 1.73 10.91 -16.52
N MET A 36 2.89 10.44 -16.03
CA MET A 36 4.14 10.53 -16.78
C MET A 36 4.10 9.73 -18.10
N ASN A 37 3.41 8.61 -18.14
CA ASN A 37 3.28 7.81 -19.36
C ASN A 37 2.51 8.53 -20.47
N GLU A 38 1.65 9.49 -20.09
CA GLU A 38 0.86 10.31 -21.03
C GLU A 38 1.56 11.62 -21.43
N LEU A 39 2.78 11.87 -20.94
CA LEU A 39 3.52 13.10 -21.18
C LEU A 39 4.82 12.85 -21.96
N PRO A 40 5.22 13.78 -22.86
CA PRO A 40 6.53 13.75 -23.48
C PRO A 40 7.64 13.94 -22.43
N LYS A 41 8.81 13.35 -22.71
CA LYS A 41 9.94 13.31 -21.75
C LYS A 41 10.35 14.70 -21.22
N GLU A 42 10.24 15.71 -22.04
CA GLU A 42 10.60 17.10 -21.71
C GLU A 42 9.71 17.67 -20.58
N GLN A 43 8.43 17.29 -20.53
CA GLN A 43 7.47 17.79 -19.55
C GLN A 43 7.41 16.93 -18.28
N GLN A 44 7.91 15.69 -18.34
CA GLN A 44 7.79 14.73 -17.23
C GLN A 44 8.45 15.22 -15.95
N ASP A 45 9.67 15.76 -16.01
CA ASP A 45 10.42 16.13 -14.80
C ASP A 45 9.80 17.31 -14.09
N GLN A 46 9.32 18.32 -14.82
CA GLN A 46 8.65 19.45 -14.24
C GLN A 46 7.33 19.04 -13.59
N THR A 47 6.49 18.32 -14.32
CA THR A 47 5.19 17.86 -13.82
C THR A 47 5.35 16.93 -12.60
N ARG A 48 6.33 16.02 -12.63
CA ARG A 48 6.66 15.14 -11.50
C ARG A 48 7.03 15.91 -10.24
N LYS A 49 7.84 16.98 -10.37
CA LYS A 49 8.21 17.84 -9.24
C LYS A 49 7.00 18.57 -8.67
N LEU A 50 6.13 19.09 -9.53
CA LEU A 50 4.90 19.79 -9.12
C LEU A 50 3.94 18.85 -8.41
N MET A 51 3.70 17.64 -8.94
CA MET A 51 2.85 16.64 -8.30
C MET A 51 3.39 16.20 -6.93
N ARG A 52 4.71 15.93 -6.84
CA ARG A 52 5.34 15.58 -5.56
C ARG A 52 5.24 16.71 -4.53
N ALA A 53 5.33 17.95 -4.95
CA ALA A 53 5.14 19.09 -4.06
C ALA A 53 3.70 19.15 -3.55
N ALA A 54 2.70 18.92 -4.40
CA ALA A 54 1.29 18.88 -4.01
C ALA A 54 1.01 17.77 -2.97
N PHE A 55 1.60 16.58 -3.12
CA PHE A 55 1.45 15.49 -2.15
C PHE A 55 2.12 15.73 -0.79
N ARG A 56 3.02 16.71 -0.69
CA ARG A 56 3.68 17.09 0.57
C ARG A 56 2.96 18.18 1.34
N LEU A 57 1.88 18.75 0.79
CA LEU A 57 1.09 19.76 1.47
C LEU A 57 0.41 19.18 2.71
N SER A 58 0.20 20.03 3.70
CA SER A 58 -0.28 19.62 5.03
C SER A 58 -1.73 19.19 5.02
N THR A 59 -2.54 19.81 4.14
CA THR A 59 -3.97 19.55 4.04
C THR A 59 -4.33 18.87 2.71
N ALA A 60 -5.31 17.98 2.78
CA ALA A 60 -5.81 17.30 1.59
C ALA A 60 -6.40 18.28 0.58
N GLU A 61 -7.15 19.29 1.07
CA GLU A 61 -7.81 20.30 0.23
C GLU A 61 -6.81 21.15 -0.57
N GLU A 62 -5.71 21.56 0.05
CA GLU A 62 -4.65 22.32 -0.65
C GLU A 62 -3.96 21.45 -1.69
N GLY A 63 -3.69 20.20 -1.35
CA GLY A 63 -3.12 19.21 -2.27
C GLY A 63 -4.00 18.97 -3.49
N GLU A 64 -5.30 18.75 -3.28
CA GLU A 64 -6.28 18.58 -4.34
C GLU A 64 -6.40 19.80 -5.25
N LYS A 65 -6.50 21.00 -4.66
CA LYS A 65 -6.54 22.25 -5.41
C LYS A 65 -5.27 22.42 -6.27
N ARG A 66 -4.12 22.06 -5.73
CA ARG A 66 -2.86 22.16 -6.45
C ARG A 66 -2.77 21.19 -7.61
N LEU A 67 -3.20 19.95 -7.41
CA LEU A 67 -3.26 18.95 -8.50
C LEU A 67 -4.28 19.34 -9.56
N GLU A 68 -5.43 19.88 -9.18
CA GLU A 68 -6.42 20.39 -10.15
C GLU A 68 -5.88 21.56 -10.96
N GLN A 69 -5.09 22.46 -10.37
CA GLN A 69 -4.39 23.52 -11.12
C GLN A 69 -3.42 22.95 -12.15
N ILE A 70 -2.65 21.91 -11.77
CA ILE A 70 -1.75 21.22 -12.70
C ILE A 70 -2.55 20.55 -13.83
N ALA A 71 -3.66 19.90 -13.50
CA ALA A 71 -4.53 19.27 -14.49
C ALA A 71 -5.06 20.29 -15.52
N ARG A 72 -5.50 21.48 -15.06
CA ARG A 72 -5.95 22.57 -15.96
C ARG A 72 -4.83 23.08 -16.86
N GLN A 73 -3.61 23.18 -16.36
CA GLN A 73 -2.45 23.58 -17.17
C GLN A 73 -2.12 22.55 -18.25
N LEU A 74 -2.29 21.25 -17.94
CA LEU A 74 -2.03 20.18 -18.89
C LEU A 74 -3.18 19.99 -19.90
N GLU A 75 -4.38 20.47 -19.59
CA GLU A 75 -5.60 20.16 -20.35
C GLU A 75 -5.55 20.59 -21.80
N HIS A 76 -4.91 21.73 -22.07
CA HIS A 76 -4.81 22.29 -23.41
C HIS A 76 -3.93 21.40 -24.34
N ASP A 77 -2.75 21.04 -23.87
CA ASP A 77 -1.74 20.35 -24.69
C ASP A 77 -1.72 18.84 -24.48
N TYR A 78 -2.14 18.35 -23.27
CA TYR A 78 -2.03 16.97 -22.85
C TYR A 78 -3.31 16.51 -22.12
N SER A 79 -4.43 16.51 -22.80
CA SER A 79 -5.77 16.21 -22.24
C SER A 79 -5.86 14.80 -21.61
N SER A 80 -5.13 13.81 -22.15
CA SER A 80 -5.06 12.46 -21.57
C SER A 80 -4.37 12.45 -20.21
N ALA A 81 -3.26 13.17 -20.07
CA ALA A 81 -2.55 13.33 -18.81
C ALA A 81 -3.39 14.08 -17.76
N ALA A 82 -4.10 15.14 -18.17
CA ALA A 82 -5.02 15.89 -17.31
C ALA A 82 -6.17 15.00 -16.82
N ARG A 83 -6.76 14.18 -17.68
CA ARG A 83 -7.80 13.22 -17.32
C ARG A 83 -7.27 12.16 -16.37
N SER A 84 -6.12 11.57 -16.67
CA SER A 84 -5.45 10.61 -15.78
C SER A 84 -5.17 11.21 -14.40
N LEU A 85 -4.75 12.48 -14.32
CA LEU A 85 -4.51 13.16 -13.05
C LEU A 85 -5.80 13.36 -12.22
N ARG A 86 -6.94 13.66 -12.85
CA ARG A 86 -8.23 13.81 -12.19
C ARG A 86 -8.83 12.49 -11.73
N GLU A 87 -8.47 11.40 -12.43
CA GLU A 87 -8.87 10.06 -12.04
C GLU A 87 -8.24 9.70 -10.70
N GLY A 88 -9.07 9.41 -9.70
CA GLY A 88 -8.61 9.07 -8.35
C GLY A 88 -8.06 10.24 -7.51
N LEU A 89 -8.24 11.50 -7.94
CA LEU A 89 -7.69 12.68 -7.25
C LEU A 89 -8.12 12.75 -5.77
N LYS A 90 -9.36 12.36 -5.47
CA LYS A 90 -9.88 12.33 -4.09
C LYS A 90 -9.25 11.22 -3.26
N GLU A 91 -9.04 10.06 -3.84
CA GLU A 91 -8.47 8.89 -3.16
C GLU A 91 -6.98 9.08 -2.82
N MET A 92 -6.25 9.84 -3.63
CA MET A 92 -4.81 10.09 -3.43
C MET A 92 -4.47 10.77 -2.10
N PHE A 93 -5.40 11.51 -1.51
CA PHE A 93 -5.21 12.21 -0.23
C PHE A 93 -5.85 11.50 0.97
N THR A 94 -6.19 10.23 0.84
CA THR A 94 -6.81 9.44 1.92
C THR A 94 -5.97 9.44 3.19
N LEU A 95 -4.64 9.32 3.09
CA LEU A 95 -3.72 9.34 4.24
C LEU A 95 -3.78 10.65 5.01
N GLN A 96 -3.82 11.78 4.30
CA GLN A 96 -3.93 13.11 4.90
C GLN A 96 -5.30 13.31 5.56
N ARG A 97 -6.38 12.91 4.90
CA ARG A 97 -7.74 12.99 5.47
C ARG A 97 -7.90 12.16 6.74
N MET A 98 -7.29 10.97 6.77
CA MET A 98 -7.28 10.12 7.95
C MET A 98 -6.37 10.64 9.06
N LYS A 99 -5.64 11.74 8.85
CA LYS A 99 -4.66 12.30 9.80
C LYS A 99 -3.64 11.27 10.29
N ILE A 100 -3.21 10.40 9.39
CA ILE A 100 -2.21 9.38 9.69
C ILE A 100 -0.87 10.07 9.98
N PRO A 101 -0.10 9.61 10.99
CA PRO A 101 1.22 10.15 11.28
C PRO A 101 2.15 10.17 10.06
N ALA A 102 2.85 11.28 9.87
CA ALA A 102 3.73 11.48 8.69
C ALA A 102 4.82 10.40 8.55
N SER A 103 5.25 9.81 9.67
CA SER A 103 6.20 8.68 9.71
C SER A 103 5.70 7.44 8.94
N LEU A 104 4.36 7.24 8.87
CA LEU A 104 3.73 6.14 8.14
C LEU A 104 3.43 6.48 6.68
N HIS A 105 3.43 7.75 6.29
CA HIS A 105 3.09 8.15 4.92
C HIS A 105 3.97 7.47 3.88
N LYS A 106 5.28 7.39 4.12
CA LYS A 106 6.23 6.80 3.17
C LYS A 106 5.95 5.33 2.89
N CYS A 107 5.64 4.55 3.91
CA CYS A 107 5.37 3.12 3.73
C CYS A 107 3.97 2.86 3.17
N LEU A 108 2.98 3.67 3.53
CA LEU A 108 1.59 3.54 3.07
C LEU A 108 1.35 4.16 1.68
N ALA A 109 2.24 5.05 1.22
CA ALA A 109 2.15 5.65 -0.12
C ALA A 109 2.56 4.70 -1.26
N THR A 110 2.92 3.46 -0.96
CA THR A 110 3.34 2.46 -1.95
C THR A 110 2.68 1.11 -1.67
N THR A 111 2.53 0.31 -2.71
CA THR A 111 2.00 -1.06 -2.63
C THR A 111 3.05 -2.07 -2.15
N ASN A 112 4.28 -1.63 -1.89
CA ASN A 112 5.41 -2.50 -1.51
C ASN A 112 5.15 -3.36 -0.28
N LEU A 113 4.32 -2.89 0.67
CA LEU A 113 3.94 -3.66 1.86
C LEU A 113 3.23 -4.98 1.49
N ILE A 114 2.52 -5.00 0.38
CA ILE A 114 1.79 -6.16 -0.13
C ILE A 114 2.61 -6.90 -1.19
N GLU A 115 3.24 -6.17 -2.09
CA GLU A 115 3.99 -6.74 -3.21
C GLU A 115 5.22 -7.53 -2.75
N SER A 116 5.94 -7.04 -1.74
CA SER A 116 7.14 -7.70 -1.23
C SER A 116 6.84 -9.09 -0.65
N PRO A 117 5.86 -9.28 0.25
CA PRO A 117 5.44 -10.60 0.69
C PRO A 117 4.97 -11.50 -0.45
N HIS A 118 4.13 -10.97 -1.34
CA HIS A 118 3.61 -11.73 -2.49
C HIS A 118 4.72 -12.19 -3.43
N SER A 119 5.74 -11.37 -3.66
CA SER A 119 6.89 -11.77 -4.48
C SER A 119 7.66 -12.92 -3.84
N GLY A 120 7.80 -12.92 -2.51
CA GLY A 120 8.39 -14.00 -1.73
C GLY A 120 7.63 -15.33 -1.87
N ILE A 121 6.29 -15.26 -1.80
CA ILE A 121 5.42 -16.43 -2.01
C ILE A 121 5.55 -16.94 -3.44
N ARG A 122 5.41 -16.05 -4.43
CA ARG A 122 5.52 -16.40 -5.85
C ARG A 122 6.85 -17.08 -6.18
N LYS A 123 7.95 -16.58 -5.61
CA LYS A 123 9.27 -17.19 -5.79
C LYS A 123 9.32 -18.64 -5.28
N ARG A 124 8.62 -18.98 -4.19
CA ARG A 124 8.60 -20.31 -3.58
C ARG A 124 7.61 -21.25 -4.26
N THR A 125 6.51 -20.72 -4.78
CA THR A 125 5.45 -21.53 -5.41
C THR A 125 5.63 -21.66 -6.93
N ARG A 126 6.53 -20.92 -7.56
CA ARG A 126 6.69 -20.88 -9.03
C ARG A 126 7.00 -22.23 -9.68
N ASN A 127 7.59 -23.17 -8.92
CA ASN A 127 7.95 -24.48 -9.44
C ASN A 127 6.80 -25.49 -9.34
N VAL A 128 5.65 -25.10 -8.76
CA VAL A 128 4.47 -25.95 -8.68
C VAL A 128 3.70 -25.82 -9.98
N CYS A 129 3.84 -26.82 -10.85
CA CYS A 129 3.21 -26.81 -12.19
C CYS A 129 1.74 -27.24 -12.14
N ARG A 130 1.30 -27.95 -11.12
CA ARG A 130 -0.07 -28.45 -10.99
C ARG A 130 -0.55 -28.47 -9.55
N TRP A 131 -1.70 -27.85 -9.32
CA TRP A 131 -2.42 -27.87 -8.07
C TRP A 131 -3.48 -28.98 -8.11
N ARG A 132 -3.43 -29.91 -7.18
CA ARG A 132 -4.37 -31.05 -7.14
C ARG A 132 -5.71 -30.69 -6.54
N ASP A 133 -5.66 -29.97 -5.42
CA ASP A 133 -6.81 -29.63 -4.60
C ASP A 133 -6.56 -28.32 -3.83
N VAL A 134 -7.61 -27.82 -3.19
CA VAL A 134 -7.56 -26.59 -2.40
C VAL A 134 -6.63 -26.74 -1.18
N ASP A 135 -6.64 -27.89 -0.54
CA ASP A 135 -5.80 -28.16 0.64
C ASP A 135 -4.31 -28.10 0.29
N MET A 136 -3.95 -28.53 -0.91
CA MET A 136 -2.58 -28.40 -1.40
C MET A 136 -2.19 -26.92 -1.59
N VAL A 137 -3.09 -26.11 -2.18
CA VAL A 137 -2.86 -24.67 -2.36
C VAL A 137 -2.66 -24.00 -1.00
N GLU A 138 -3.54 -24.27 -0.04
CA GLU A 138 -3.46 -23.68 1.30
C GLU A 138 -2.17 -24.04 2.02
N ARG A 139 -1.79 -25.32 2.02
CA ARG A 139 -0.54 -25.80 2.66
C ARG A 139 0.70 -25.16 2.04
N TRP A 140 0.76 -25.09 0.71
CA TRP A 140 1.87 -24.45 0.02
C TRP A 140 1.91 -22.95 0.27
N ALA A 141 0.77 -22.29 0.22
CA ALA A 141 0.67 -20.86 0.53
C ALA A 141 1.09 -20.56 1.97
N ALA A 142 0.58 -21.32 2.94
CA ALA A 142 0.94 -21.17 4.35
C ALA A 142 2.45 -21.39 4.58
N SER A 143 3.03 -22.45 4.00
CA SER A 143 4.46 -22.73 4.10
C SER A 143 5.31 -21.63 3.47
N ALA A 144 4.90 -21.14 2.30
CA ALA A 144 5.58 -20.05 1.60
C ALA A 144 5.51 -18.74 2.39
N TRP A 145 4.38 -18.44 3.05
CA TRP A 145 4.22 -17.31 3.95
C TRP A 145 5.16 -17.39 5.14
N LEU A 146 5.14 -18.49 5.90
CA LEU A 146 5.99 -18.69 7.07
C LEU A 146 7.48 -18.53 6.74
N LEU A 147 7.91 -19.06 5.58
CA LEU A 147 9.28 -18.89 5.11
C LEU A 147 9.59 -17.46 4.66
N THR A 148 8.62 -16.74 4.12
CA THR A 148 8.78 -15.35 3.67
C THR A 148 8.84 -14.40 4.86
N GLU A 149 8.01 -14.65 5.88
CA GLU A 149 7.93 -13.87 7.12
C GLU A 149 9.29 -13.72 7.82
N LYS A 150 10.13 -14.75 7.78
CA LYS A 150 11.49 -14.71 8.36
C LYS A 150 12.36 -13.60 7.78
N ASN A 151 12.05 -13.11 6.59
CA ASN A 151 12.78 -12.04 5.91
C ASN A 151 12.11 -10.68 6.00
N PHE A 152 11.00 -10.56 6.73
CA PHE A 152 10.31 -9.29 6.87
C PHE A 152 11.17 -8.29 7.65
N ARG A 153 11.24 -7.09 7.12
CA ARG A 153 11.88 -5.95 7.77
C ARG A 153 10.83 -5.11 8.48
N ARG A 154 11.23 -4.43 9.54
CA ARG A 154 10.38 -3.44 10.17
C ARG A 154 10.10 -2.30 9.18
N ILE A 155 8.86 -1.88 9.11
CA ILE A 155 8.45 -0.75 8.27
C ILE A 155 8.83 0.57 8.92
N ASP A 156 9.07 1.59 8.09
CA ASP A 156 9.25 2.97 8.58
C ASP A 156 7.97 3.40 9.32
N GLY A 157 8.14 4.01 10.50
CA GLY A 157 7.00 4.45 11.31
C GLY A 157 6.31 3.34 12.13
N HIS A 158 6.86 2.13 12.20
CA HIS A 158 6.24 0.98 12.90
C HIS A 158 5.83 1.28 14.35
N LYS A 159 6.49 2.24 15.02
CA LYS A 159 6.13 2.65 16.38
C LYS A 159 4.76 3.31 16.49
N GLU A 160 4.26 3.87 15.39
CA GLU A 160 2.99 4.58 15.31
C GLU A 160 1.87 3.75 14.65
N LEU A 161 2.11 2.47 14.39
CA LEU A 161 1.10 1.56 13.84
C LEU A 161 -0.14 1.42 14.73
N TRP A 162 0.02 1.61 16.04
CA TRP A 162 -1.08 1.62 16.98
C TRP A 162 -2.09 2.74 16.69
N THR A 163 -1.61 3.92 16.27
CA THR A 163 -2.46 5.04 15.87
C THR A 163 -3.29 4.67 14.64
N LEU A 164 -2.67 4.00 13.67
CA LEU A 164 -3.38 3.52 12.48
C LEU A 164 -4.44 2.47 12.86
N ALA A 165 -4.10 1.52 13.72
CA ALA A 165 -5.06 0.51 14.20
C ALA A 165 -6.25 1.16 14.93
N ALA A 166 -5.99 2.14 15.80
CA ALA A 166 -7.03 2.89 16.50
C ALA A 166 -7.95 3.66 15.54
N LEU A 167 -7.37 4.33 14.52
CA LEU A 167 -8.14 5.04 13.50
C LEU A 167 -9.05 4.10 12.67
N LEU A 168 -8.63 2.86 12.50
CA LEU A 168 -9.41 1.83 11.80
C LEU A 168 -10.37 1.05 12.71
N GLY A 169 -10.52 1.46 13.98
CA GLY A 169 -11.41 0.82 14.96
C GLY A 169 -10.98 -0.60 15.33
N ARG A 170 -9.69 -0.93 15.23
CA ARG A 170 -9.17 -2.25 15.54
C ARG A 170 -8.52 -2.28 16.91
N GLU A 171 -8.83 -3.33 17.68
CA GLU A 171 -8.15 -3.58 18.96
C GLU A 171 -6.69 -3.95 18.73
N ILE A 172 -5.79 -3.29 19.44
CA ILE A 172 -4.38 -3.63 19.46
C ILE A 172 -4.18 -4.71 20.51
N PRO A 173 -3.74 -5.92 20.15
CA PRO A 173 -3.38 -6.89 21.18
C PRO A 173 -2.27 -6.30 22.04
N SER A 174 -2.56 -6.14 23.35
CA SER A 174 -1.60 -5.60 24.28
C SER A 174 -0.33 -6.44 24.28
N SER A 175 0.83 -5.80 24.16
CA SER A 175 2.16 -6.44 24.03
C SER A 175 2.62 -7.22 25.28
N LYS A 176 1.76 -7.39 26.28
CA LYS A 176 2.11 -8.03 27.55
C LYS A 176 2.24 -9.55 27.54
N ASN A 177 1.91 -10.23 26.42
CA ASN A 177 1.93 -11.71 26.37
C ASN A 177 2.87 -12.30 25.33
N GLN A 178 3.93 -11.62 24.91
CA GLN A 178 5.01 -12.25 24.17
C GLN A 178 6.21 -12.56 25.09
N LYS A 179 5.98 -13.39 26.12
CA LYS A 179 7.07 -14.24 26.62
C LYS A 179 7.08 -15.48 25.71
N VAL A 180 8.08 -15.52 24.87
CA VAL A 180 8.47 -16.66 24.04
C VAL A 180 8.76 -17.82 24.97
N ALA A 181 8.04 -18.93 24.82
CA ALA A 181 8.49 -20.24 25.24
C ALA A 181 9.34 -20.84 24.15
#